data_a1d578d9a013a4b5f995b25c4f95eafa
#
_entry.id   a1d578d9a013a4b5f995b25c4f95eafa
#
_cell.length_a   1.000
_cell.length_b   1.000
_cell.length_c   1.000
_cell.angle_alpha   90.00
_cell.angle_beta   90.00
_cell.angle_gamma   90.00
#
_symmetry.space_group_name_H-M   'P 1'
#
loop_
_entity.id
_entity.type
_entity.pdbx_description
1 polymer ?
#
loop_
_entity_poly.entity_id
_entity_poly.type
_entity_poly.pdbx_seq_one_letter_code
_entity_poly.pdbx_strand_id
1 'polypeptide(L)'
;MFNKKECVAMLLAGGQGSRLYALTQSVAKPAVPFGAKYRIIDFPLSNCINSGIDTVGVLTQYQPLVLNEYIGNGQPWDLDRIHGGVHVLPPYQTASGADWYSGTANAIYQNIAFVDRYDPEYVVVLSGDHIYKMDYNKMLEYHKAKNADATIAVLDVPKEEASRFGIMITDEDDNIIDFEEKPKNPRSTLASMGIYIFTWKKLKAYLIANENDKEASKDFGKNIIPDMREAGEKLVAYRFDGYWKDVGTIDSLWEANMDLINPNIPIDLYDTRWKIYSRNPVMPPQSIGKNAQVQNSMVTEGCVIDGSVEFSMISDGVTVEEGAEILDSILMPGAVVKKGAKVEYAIVGENTVIGENAQIGARPETIEDKDSWGVAVVGNNLTVSDGSVVAPKAIIYENI
;
A
#
# COMPACT_ATOMS: atom_id res chain seq x y z
N MET A 1 28.32 4.44 20.15
CA MET A 1 27.80 5.63 19.46
C MET A 1 27.12 5.14 18.19
N PHE A 2 25.82 5.28 18.05
CA PHE A 2 25.13 4.94 16.83
C PHE A 2 25.62 5.88 15.72
N ASN A 3 25.82 5.37 14.50
CA ASN A 3 26.21 6.23 13.40
C ASN A 3 25.10 7.22 13.11
N LYS A 4 25.42 8.50 13.07
CA LYS A 4 24.48 9.54 12.66
C LYS A 4 23.95 9.23 11.27
N LYS A 5 22.63 9.34 11.07
CA LYS A 5 21.99 9.19 9.77
C LYS A 5 21.55 10.57 9.27
N GLU A 6 21.65 10.81 7.98
CA GLU A 6 21.12 12.04 7.41
C GLU A 6 19.59 12.08 7.45
N CYS A 7 18.97 10.95 7.04
CA CYS A 7 17.53 10.78 6.99
C CYS A 7 17.12 9.43 7.59
N VAL A 8 15.99 9.42 8.31
CA VAL A 8 15.33 8.22 8.84
C VAL A 8 13.92 8.16 8.24
N ALA A 9 13.48 6.96 7.83
CA ALA A 9 12.12 6.77 7.35
C ALA A 9 11.19 6.30 8.48
N MET A 10 9.99 6.88 8.54
CA MET A 10 8.91 6.49 9.42
C MET A 10 7.70 6.08 8.57
N LEU A 11 7.45 4.77 8.50
CA LEU A 11 6.46 4.18 7.63
C LEU A 11 5.17 3.87 8.42
N LEU A 12 4.11 4.59 8.11
CA LEU A 12 2.79 4.43 8.74
C LEU A 12 2.08 3.19 8.17
N ALA A 13 2.05 2.11 8.91
CA ALA A 13 1.51 0.81 8.53
C ALA A 13 0.40 0.30 9.47
N GLY A 14 -0.18 1.18 10.28
CA GLY A 14 -1.16 0.84 11.32
C GLY A 14 -2.63 0.95 10.92
N GLY A 15 -2.94 1.31 9.67
CA GLY A 15 -4.30 1.52 9.20
C GLY A 15 -5.14 0.24 9.14
N GLN A 16 -6.42 0.33 9.53
CA GLN A 16 -7.35 -0.81 9.58
C GLN A 16 -7.72 -1.38 8.20
N GLY A 17 -7.67 -0.58 7.14
CA GLY A 17 -7.99 -1.04 5.79
C GLY A 17 -9.45 -1.47 5.57
N SER A 18 -10.40 -0.93 6.35
CA SER A 18 -11.80 -1.36 6.39
C SER A 18 -12.51 -1.38 5.03
N ARG A 19 -12.04 -0.58 4.06
CA ARG A 19 -12.61 -0.51 2.70
C ARG A 19 -12.13 -1.65 1.77
N LEU A 20 -11.23 -2.52 2.22
CA LEU A 20 -10.85 -3.77 1.56
C LEU A 20 -11.62 -4.98 2.12
N TYR A 21 -12.53 -4.74 3.05
CA TYR A 21 -13.53 -5.68 3.55
C TYR A 21 -12.93 -7.05 3.94
N ALA A 22 -13.37 -8.13 3.26
CA ALA A 22 -12.98 -9.51 3.57
C ALA A 22 -11.47 -9.76 3.46
N LEU A 23 -10.74 -8.99 2.65
CA LEU A 23 -9.29 -9.13 2.48
C LEU A 23 -8.48 -8.64 3.70
N THR A 24 -9.06 -7.76 4.52
CA THR A 24 -8.38 -7.16 5.68
C THR A 24 -9.00 -7.53 7.03
N GLN A 25 -9.83 -8.57 7.09
CA GLN A 25 -10.40 -9.05 8.37
C GLN A 25 -9.32 -9.49 9.38
N SER A 26 -8.30 -10.19 8.90
CA SER A 26 -7.23 -10.76 9.72
C SER A 26 -5.83 -10.28 9.35
N VAL A 27 -5.73 -9.37 8.37
CA VAL A 27 -4.46 -8.91 7.79
C VAL A 27 -4.46 -7.38 7.72
N ALA A 28 -3.36 -6.75 8.11
CA ALA A 28 -3.17 -5.30 7.93
C ALA A 28 -3.09 -4.95 6.43
N LYS A 29 -3.65 -3.82 6.02
CA LYS A 29 -3.66 -3.38 4.61
C LYS A 29 -2.27 -3.43 3.95
N PRO A 30 -1.16 -3.00 4.57
CA PRO A 30 0.16 -3.09 3.94
C PRO A 30 0.65 -4.51 3.65
N ALA A 31 0.07 -5.52 4.29
CA ALA A 31 0.40 -6.93 4.06
C ALA A 31 -0.48 -7.61 2.99
N VAL A 32 -1.43 -6.90 2.39
CA VAL A 32 -2.28 -7.44 1.30
C VAL A 32 -1.41 -7.74 0.08
N PRO A 33 -1.55 -8.92 -0.57
CA PRO A 33 -0.84 -9.27 -1.80
C PRO A 33 -1.15 -8.33 -2.96
N PHE A 34 -0.15 -8.07 -3.79
CA PHE A 34 -0.23 -7.18 -4.93
C PHE A 34 0.73 -7.62 -6.06
N GLY A 35 0.30 -7.47 -7.33
CA GLY A 35 1.15 -7.73 -8.48
C GLY A 35 1.66 -9.16 -8.57
N ALA A 36 0.85 -10.11 -8.18
CA ALA A 36 1.08 -11.55 -8.12
C ALA A 36 2.22 -12.01 -7.18
N LYS A 37 3.24 -11.18 -6.93
CA LYS A 37 4.46 -11.55 -6.20
C LYS A 37 4.68 -10.75 -4.92
N TYR A 38 4.19 -9.51 -4.87
CA TYR A 38 4.51 -8.53 -3.84
C TYR A 38 3.42 -8.45 -2.78
N ARG A 39 3.73 -7.72 -1.70
CA ARG A 39 2.73 -7.11 -0.81
C ARG A 39 2.86 -5.59 -0.90
N ILE A 40 1.82 -4.85 -0.57
CA ILE A 40 1.80 -3.39 -0.70
C ILE A 40 3.01 -2.74 0.00
N ILE A 41 3.41 -3.26 1.17
CA ILE A 41 4.56 -2.76 1.95
C ILE A 41 5.92 -2.85 1.22
N ASP A 42 6.06 -3.74 0.23
CA ASP A 42 7.31 -3.94 -0.51
C ASP A 42 7.72 -2.68 -1.27
N PHE A 43 6.75 -1.90 -1.75
CA PHE A 43 7.00 -0.69 -2.53
C PHE A 43 7.69 0.40 -1.70
N PRO A 44 7.13 0.87 -0.57
CA PRO A 44 7.81 1.88 0.24
C PRO A 44 9.12 1.38 0.86
N LEU A 45 9.24 0.11 1.27
CA LEU A 45 10.52 -0.44 1.77
C LEU A 45 11.58 -0.48 0.68
N SER A 46 11.22 -0.91 -0.54
CA SER A 46 12.12 -0.91 -1.70
C SER A 46 12.52 0.51 -2.11
N ASN A 47 11.59 1.45 -2.10
CA ASN A 47 11.90 2.85 -2.36
C ASN A 47 12.87 3.43 -1.33
N CYS A 48 12.75 3.06 -0.04
CA CYS A 48 13.70 3.48 1.00
C CYS A 48 15.12 3.02 0.66
N ILE A 49 15.33 1.73 0.45
CA ILE A 49 16.67 1.21 0.20
C ILE A 49 17.27 1.69 -1.13
N ASN A 50 16.45 1.77 -2.18
CA ASN A 50 16.88 2.31 -3.47
C ASN A 50 17.24 3.81 -3.40
N SER A 51 16.64 4.56 -2.47
CA SER A 51 16.95 5.97 -2.19
C SER A 51 18.13 6.14 -1.20
N GLY A 52 18.80 5.07 -0.76
CA GLY A 52 19.88 5.13 0.22
C GLY A 52 19.43 5.34 1.67
N ILE A 53 18.13 5.26 1.97
CA ILE A 53 17.57 5.35 3.33
C ILE A 53 17.52 3.95 3.92
N ASP A 54 18.48 3.64 4.77
CA ASP A 54 18.73 2.31 5.34
C ASP A 54 18.23 2.13 6.78
N THR A 55 17.48 3.09 7.29
CA THR A 55 16.93 3.08 8.66
C THR A 55 15.45 3.41 8.59
N VAL A 56 14.61 2.41 8.87
CA VAL A 56 13.17 2.48 8.68
C VAL A 56 12.45 2.02 9.95
N GLY A 57 11.63 2.89 10.54
CA GLY A 57 10.67 2.54 11.58
C GLY A 57 9.30 2.25 10.95
N VAL A 58 8.79 1.04 11.09
CA VAL A 58 7.45 0.65 10.61
C VAL A 58 6.48 0.66 11.76
N LEU A 59 5.53 1.60 11.73
CA LEU A 59 4.55 1.80 12.80
C LEU A 59 3.32 0.91 12.55
N THR A 60 3.21 -0.18 13.30
CA THR A 60 2.16 -1.19 13.15
C THR A 60 1.16 -1.11 14.32
N GLN A 61 -0.10 -1.38 14.08
CA GLN A 61 -1.12 -1.39 15.14
C GLN A 61 -2.23 -2.40 14.89
N TYR A 62 -2.95 -2.27 13.76
CA TYR A 62 -4.07 -3.16 13.41
C TYR A 62 -3.55 -4.47 12.81
N GLN A 63 -4.06 -5.62 13.30
CA GLN A 63 -3.73 -6.97 12.78
C GLN A 63 -2.22 -7.16 12.44
N PRO A 64 -1.30 -6.91 13.39
CA PRO A 64 0.11 -6.75 13.06
C PRO A 64 0.83 -8.08 12.81
N LEU A 65 0.24 -9.23 13.17
CA LEU A 65 0.94 -10.53 13.18
C LEU A 65 1.54 -10.89 11.82
N VAL A 66 0.70 -10.94 10.78
CA VAL A 66 1.12 -11.31 9.43
C VAL A 66 2.11 -10.29 8.86
N LEU A 67 1.86 -8.99 9.08
CA LEU A 67 2.75 -7.93 8.63
C LEU A 67 4.12 -8.01 9.31
N ASN A 68 4.16 -8.19 10.64
CA ASN A 68 5.40 -8.29 11.39
C ASN A 68 6.21 -9.54 11.00
N GLU A 69 5.53 -10.67 10.80
CA GLU A 69 6.16 -11.91 10.31
C GLU A 69 6.72 -11.71 8.89
N TYR A 70 5.98 -11.03 8.01
CA TYR A 70 6.42 -10.76 6.66
C TYR A 70 7.66 -9.86 6.61
N ILE A 71 7.67 -8.77 7.37
CA ILE A 71 8.83 -7.87 7.48
C ILE A 71 10.03 -8.61 8.08
N GLY A 72 9.81 -9.40 9.13
CA GLY A 72 10.88 -10.11 9.83
C GLY A 72 12.00 -9.17 10.26
N ASN A 73 13.22 -9.51 9.92
CA ASN A 73 14.42 -8.68 10.17
C ASN A 73 14.78 -7.73 9.00
N GLY A 74 14.01 -7.73 7.91
CA GLY A 74 14.24 -6.86 6.76
C GLY A 74 15.21 -7.37 5.71
N GLN A 75 15.69 -8.60 5.83
CA GLN A 75 16.66 -9.19 4.90
C GLN A 75 16.26 -9.12 3.42
N PRO A 76 14.99 -9.33 3.02
CA PRO A 76 14.58 -9.22 1.62
C PRO A 76 14.88 -7.85 0.99
N TRP A 77 14.85 -6.78 1.78
CA TRP A 77 15.07 -5.40 1.34
C TRP A 77 16.47 -4.87 1.68
N ASP A 78 17.44 -5.71 2.08
CA ASP A 78 18.76 -5.28 2.58
C ASP A 78 18.66 -4.32 3.79
N LEU A 79 17.66 -4.53 4.63
CA LEU A 79 17.36 -3.74 5.84
C LEU A 79 17.63 -4.52 7.15
N ASP A 80 18.44 -5.59 7.11
CA ASP A 80 18.88 -6.40 8.28
C ASP A 80 20.23 -5.92 8.83
N ARG A 81 20.42 -4.61 8.88
CA ARG A 81 21.73 -3.99 9.19
C ARG A 81 22.01 -3.93 10.69
N ILE A 82 23.26 -4.03 11.06
CA ILE A 82 23.73 -3.88 12.46
C ILE A 82 23.46 -2.47 13.00
N HIS A 83 23.59 -1.44 12.14
CA HIS A 83 23.34 -0.04 12.45
C HIS A 83 22.34 0.56 11.48
N GLY A 84 21.11 0.71 11.91
CA GLY A 84 19.97 1.03 11.07
C GLY A 84 19.11 -0.19 10.84
N GLY A 85 18.65 -0.41 9.60
CA GLY A 85 17.74 -1.49 9.24
C GLY A 85 16.29 -1.18 9.50
N VAL A 86 15.43 -2.19 9.31
CA VAL A 86 14.00 -2.06 9.60
C VAL A 86 13.70 -2.40 11.05
N HIS A 87 12.85 -1.60 11.67
CA HIS A 87 12.36 -1.80 13.03
C HIS A 87 10.84 -1.73 13.04
N VAL A 88 10.19 -2.79 13.51
CA VAL A 88 8.75 -2.77 13.74
C VAL A 88 8.48 -2.07 15.07
N LEU A 89 7.66 -1.04 15.04
CA LEU A 89 7.35 -0.16 16.15
C LEU A 89 5.85 -0.25 16.47
N PRO A 90 5.41 -1.21 17.30
CA PRO A 90 4.04 -1.26 17.79
C PRO A 90 3.84 -0.24 18.92
N PRO A 91 2.59 0.17 19.23
CA PRO A 91 2.29 0.89 20.45
C PRO A 91 2.76 0.07 21.66
N TYR A 92 3.24 0.74 22.71
CA TYR A 92 3.78 0.06 23.90
C TYR A 92 3.34 0.73 25.19
N GLN A 93 3.40 -0.03 26.26
CA GLN A 93 3.09 0.46 27.61
C GLN A 93 4.28 1.24 28.19
N THR A 94 4.02 2.43 28.68
CA THR A 94 4.94 3.24 29.45
C THR A 94 4.60 3.17 30.95
N ALA A 95 5.43 3.76 31.81
CA ALA A 95 5.13 3.87 33.25
C ALA A 95 3.85 4.68 33.53
N SER A 96 3.43 5.55 32.60
CA SER A 96 2.22 6.37 32.69
C SER A 96 0.97 5.74 32.09
N GLY A 97 1.09 4.59 31.41
CA GLY A 97 -0.03 3.89 30.78
C GLY A 97 0.33 3.26 29.44
N ALA A 98 -0.67 2.65 28.81
CA ALA A 98 -0.59 2.08 27.46
C ALA A 98 -1.62 2.77 26.59
N ASP A 99 -1.18 3.43 25.53
CA ASP A 99 -2.06 4.09 24.58
C ASP A 99 -1.82 3.56 23.16
N TRP A 100 -2.90 3.24 22.48
CA TRP A 100 -2.87 2.98 21.04
C TRP A 100 -2.50 4.26 20.30
N TYR A 101 -1.96 4.14 19.08
CA TYR A 101 -1.77 5.30 18.21
C TYR A 101 -3.13 5.94 17.91
N SER A 102 -3.36 7.14 18.41
CA SER A 102 -4.62 7.87 18.24
C SER A 102 -4.73 8.64 16.93
N GLY A 103 -3.63 8.66 16.13
CA GLY A 103 -3.55 9.30 14.84
C GLY A 103 -2.15 9.16 14.24
N THR A 104 -1.99 9.61 13.01
CA THR A 104 -0.74 9.50 12.26
C THR A 104 0.42 10.28 12.90
N ALA A 105 0.15 11.47 13.42
CA ALA A 105 1.14 12.29 14.14
C ALA A 105 1.48 11.69 15.51
N ASN A 106 0.50 11.17 16.25
CA ASN A 106 0.74 10.52 17.53
C ASN A 106 1.61 9.25 17.38
N ALA A 107 1.45 8.50 16.29
CA ALA A 107 2.29 7.34 16.02
C ALA A 107 3.78 7.72 15.92
N ILE A 108 4.12 8.83 15.26
CA ILE A 108 5.49 9.34 15.20
C ILE A 108 5.92 9.90 16.56
N TYR A 109 5.04 10.64 17.25
CA TYR A 109 5.31 11.21 18.57
C TYR A 109 5.74 10.13 19.58
N GLN A 110 5.00 9.03 19.69
CA GLN A 110 5.33 7.93 20.60
C GLN A 110 6.70 7.30 20.28
N ASN A 111 7.21 7.47 19.06
CA ASN A 111 8.47 6.90 18.59
C ASN A 111 9.59 7.94 18.38
N ILE A 112 9.48 9.14 18.98
CA ILE A 112 10.54 10.17 18.95
C ILE A 112 11.89 9.62 19.40
N ALA A 113 11.90 8.80 20.45
CA ALA A 113 13.13 8.19 20.97
C ALA A 113 13.84 7.26 19.96
N PHE A 114 13.07 6.60 19.09
CA PHE A 114 13.64 5.81 17.99
C PHE A 114 14.37 6.71 17.00
N VAL A 115 13.75 7.80 16.58
CA VAL A 115 14.33 8.75 15.61
C VAL A 115 15.56 9.44 16.23
N ASP A 116 15.44 9.95 17.46
CA ASP A 116 16.52 10.66 18.18
C ASP A 116 17.77 9.77 18.37
N ARG A 117 17.64 8.45 18.43
CA ARG A 117 18.75 7.49 18.51
C ARG A 117 19.75 7.67 17.38
N TYR A 118 19.28 8.08 16.20
CA TYR A 118 20.10 8.22 14.99
C TYR A 118 20.51 9.67 14.73
N ASP A 119 20.03 10.64 15.54
CA ASP A 119 20.31 12.08 15.41
C ASP A 119 20.22 12.57 13.95
N PRO A 120 19.11 12.31 13.25
CA PRO A 120 18.98 12.68 11.85
C PRO A 120 18.72 14.18 11.71
N GLU A 121 19.09 14.72 10.55
CA GLU A 121 18.70 16.08 10.17
C GLU A 121 17.27 16.09 9.60
N TYR A 122 16.91 15.02 8.87
CA TYR A 122 15.63 14.89 8.19
C TYR A 122 14.92 13.58 8.55
N VAL A 123 13.59 13.61 8.44
CA VAL A 123 12.73 12.43 8.54
C VAL A 123 11.81 12.40 7.32
N VAL A 124 11.77 11.24 6.65
CA VAL A 124 10.73 10.98 5.66
C VAL A 124 9.60 10.19 6.30
N VAL A 125 8.39 10.71 6.22
CA VAL A 125 7.16 10.06 6.69
C VAL A 125 6.43 9.50 5.47
N LEU A 126 6.11 8.20 5.51
CA LEU A 126 5.57 7.45 4.39
C LEU A 126 4.25 6.79 4.76
N SER A 127 3.31 6.74 3.83
CA SER A 127 2.15 5.85 3.91
C SER A 127 2.53 4.45 3.41
N GLY A 128 2.12 3.42 4.15
CA GLY A 128 2.41 2.01 3.85
C GLY A 128 1.39 1.32 2.96
N ASP A 129 0.54 2.07 2.26
CA ASP A 129 -0.65 1.55 1.58
C ASP A 129 -0.81 2.02 0.12
N HIS A 130 0.28 2.50 -0.50
CA HIS A 130 0.29 3.00 -1.87
C HIS A 130 1.26 2.22 -2.75
N ILE A 131 0.97 2.17 -4.04
CA ILE A 131 1.78 1.53 -5.09
C ILE A 131 2.44 2.62 -5.94
N TYR A 132 3.77 2.67 -5.93
CA TYR A 132 4.56 3.63 -6.67
C TYR A 132 6.07 3.29 -6.64
N LYS A 133 6.85 3.85 -7.55
CA LYS A 133 8.32 3.86 -7.53
C LYS A 133 8.78 5.30 -7.42
N MET A 134 9.51 5.63 -6.37
CA MET A 134 9.95 7.01 -6.11
C MET A 134 11.32 7.05 -5.46
N ASP A 135 12.19 7.91 -5.96
CA ASP A 135 13.47 8.25 -5.37
C ASP A 135 13.29 9.34 -4.32
N TYR A 136 13.27 8.95 -3.06
CA TYR A 136 13.15 9.89 -1.94
C TYR A 136 14.39 10.78 -1.80
N ASN A 137 15.56 10.35 -2.29
CA ASN A 137 16.75 11.19 -2.26
C ASN A 137 16.58 12.43 -3.14
N LYS A 138 15.93 12.32 -4.30
CA LYS A 138 15.62 13.49 -5.14
C LYS A 138 14.71 14.48 -4.42
N MET A 139 13.73 13.98 -3.69
CA MET A 139 12.84 14.81 -2.88
C MET A 139 13.61 15.45 -1.70
N LEU A 140 14.55 14.73 -1.09
CA LEU A 140 15.41 15.25 -0.01
C LEU A 140 16.35 16.34 -0.52
N GLU A 141 16.97 16.16 -1.68
CA GLU A 141 17.82 17.20 -2.29
C GLU A 141 16.99 18.45 -2.66
N TYR A 142 15.75 18.27 -3.13
CA TYR A 142 14.83 19.38 -3.37
C TYR A 142 14.48 20.11 -2.07
N HIS A 143 14.17 19.36 -0.99
CA HIS A 143 13.92 19.90 0.35
C HIS A 143 15.07 20.82 0.82
N LYS A 144 16.32 20.32 0.71
CA LYS A 144 17.54 21.06 1.04
C LYS A 144 17.70 22.31 0.17
N ALA A 145 17.56 22.15 -1.16
CA ALA A 145 17.73 23.27 -2.11
C ALA A 145 16.73 24.40 -1.86
N LYS A 146 15.50 24.06 -1.47
CA LYS A 146 14.47 25.03 -1.09
C LYS A 146 14.65 25.57 0.33
N ASN A 147 15.56 25.05 1.15
CA ASN A 147 15.65 25.31 2.60
C ASN A 147 14.27 25.21 3.26
N ALA A 148 13.56 24.11 2.99
CA ALA A 148 12.22 23.89 3.47
C ALA A 148 12.20 23.35 4.92
N ASP A 149 11.15 23.64 5.66
CA ASP A 149 10.85 22.99 6.96
C ASP A 149 10.03 21.71 6.76
N ALA A 150 9.17 21.71 5.72
CA ALA A 150 8.45 20.54 5.25
C ALA A 150 8.36 20.52 3.72
N THR A 151 8.51 19.35 3.13
CA THR A 151 8.25 19.08 1.71
C THR A 151 7.21 18.01 1.59
N ILE A 152 6.18 18.23 0.78
CA ILE A 152 5.06 17.31 0.57
C ILE A 152 5.09 16.83 -0.87
N ALA A 153 5.17 15.51 -1.08
CA ALA A 153 5.04 14.96 -2.42
C ALA A 153 3.59 15.07 -2.88
N VAL A 154 3.40 15.57 -4.09
CA VAL A 154 2.10 15.86 -4.70
C VAL A 154 2.05 15.40 -6.14
N LEU A 155 0.84 15.11 -6.62
CA LEU A 155 0.59 14.84 -8.03
C LEU A 155 -0.77 15.43 -8.43
N ASP A 156 -0.94 15.70 -9.72
CA ASP A 156 -2.23 16.10 -10.26
C ASP A 156 -3.15 14.90 -10.40
N VAL A 157 -4.36 14.99 -9.84
CA VAL A 157 -5.40 13.98 -9.95
C VAL A 157 -6.61 14.53 -10.70
N PRO A 158 -7.46 13.67 -11.31
CA PRO A 158 -8.74 14.09 -11.86
C PRO A 158 -9.57 14.83 -10.80
N LYS A 159 -10.27 15.88 -11.21
CA LYS A 159 -11.05 16.73 -10.30
C LYS A 159 -12.08 15.95 -9.48
N GLU A 160 -12.64 14.91 -10.09
CA GLU A 160 -13.64 14.01 -9.50
C GLU A 160 -13.05 13.20 -8.33
N GLU A 161 -11.74 12.92 -8.38
CA GLU A 161 -11.03 12.16 -7.34
C GLU A 161 -10.44 13.05 -6.24
N ALA A 162 -10.24 14.33 -6.52
CA ALA A 162 -9.54 15.26 -5.62
C ALA A 162 -10.15 15.34 -4.22
N SER A 163 -11.48 15.14 -4.09
CA SER A 163 -12.17 15.12 -2.79
C SER A 163 -11.77 13.96 -1.86
N ARG A 164 -11.02 12.98 -2.37
CA ARG A 164 -10.54 11.83 -1.58
C ARG A 164 -9.24 12.12 -0.83
N PHE A 165 -8.52 13.16 -1.23
CA PHE A 165 -7.16 13.47 -0.81
C PHE A 165 -7.05 14.82 -0.08
N GLY A 166 -5.95 15.01 0.61
CA GLY A 166 -5.50 16.34 1.02
C GLY A 166 -5.03 17.13 -0.20
N ILE A 167 -5.59 18.29 -0.44
CA ILE A 167 -5.34 19.12 -1.63
C ILE A 167 -4.46 20.30 -1.27
N MET A 168 -3.37 20.45 -2.02
CA MET A 168 -2.42 21.57 -1.89
C MET A 168 -2.77 22.70 -2.83
N ILE A 169 -2.67 23.92 -2.35
CA ILE A 169 -2.71 25.13 -3.14
C ILE A 169 -1.32 25.74 -3.04
N THR A 170 -0.66 25.96 -4.19
CA THR A 170 0.71 26.47 -4.28
C THR A 170 0.77 27.78 -5.04
N ASP A 171 1.84 28.56 -4.78
CA ASP A 171 2.27 29.65 -5.66
C ASP A 171 3.09 29.14 -6.86
N GLU A 172 3.62 30.06 -7.67
CA GLU A 172 4.42 29.75 -8.87
C GLU A 172 5.78 29.07 -8.56
N ASP A 173 6.27 29.21 -7.33
CA ASP A 173 7.52 28.62 -6.82
C ASP A 173 7.32 27.30 -6.08
N ASP A 174 6.11 26.73 -6.15
CA ASP A 174 5.67 25.54 -5.41
C ASP A 174 5.67 25.69 -3.88
N ASN A 175 5.68 26.92 -3.34
CA ASN A 175 5.42 27.09 -1.91
C ASN A 175 3.93 26.83 -1.63
N ILE A 176 3.66 26.07 -0.57
CA ILE A 176 2.29 25.71 -0.17
C ILE A 176 1.68 26.92 0.57
N ILE A 177 0.71 27.55 -0.06
CA ILE A 177 0.01 28.71 0.49
C ILE A 177 -1.28 28.32 1.21
N ASP A 178 -1.88 27.17 0.86
CA ASP A 178 -3.04 26.66 1.57
C ASP A 178 -3.16 25.12 1.43
N PHE A 179 -3.96 24.51 2.31
CA PHE A 179 -4.20 23.08 2.37
C PHE A 179 -5.65 22.77 2.72
N GLU A 180 -6.27 21.86 2.01
CA GLU A 180 -7.65 21.41 2.23
C GLU A 180 -7.68 19.89 2.44
N GLU A 181 -8.06 19.44 3.63
CA GLU A 181 -8.19 17.99 3.91
C GLU A 181 -9.54 17.47 3.41
N LYS A 182 -9.50 16.65 2.35
CA LYS A 182 -10.67 15.99 1.73
C LYS A 182 -11.84 16.93 1.46
N PRO A 183 -11.62 18.01 0.71
CA PRO A 183 -12.65 19.02 0.48
C PRO A 183 -13.77 18.49 -0.42
N LYS A 184 -15.02 18.87 -0.12
CA LYS A 184 -16.16 18.53 -1.00
C LYS A 184 -16.07 19.22 -2.37
N ASN A 185 -15.50 20.42 -2.41
CA ASN A 185 -15.31 21.22 -3.62
C ASN A 185 -13.85 21.70 -3.68
N PRO A 186 -12.93 20.87 -4.20
CA PRO A 186 -11.51 21.19 -4.19
C PRO A 186 -11.18 22.40 -5.06
N ARG A 187 -10.34 23.32 -4.55
CA ARG A 187 -9.83 24.50 -5.27
C ARG A 187 -8.65 24.19 -6.19
N SER A 188 -8.03 23.03 -6.03
CA SER A 188 -6.89 22.55 -6.82
C SER A 188 -7.04 21.05 -7.08
N THR A 189 -6.29 20.53 -8.05
CA THR A 189 -6.15 19.09 -8.33
C THR A 189 -4.88 18.48 -7.76
N LEU A 190 -4.05 19.30 -7.09
CA LEU A 190 -2.75 18.89 -6.57
C LEU A 190 -2.90 18.12 -5.27
N ALA A 191 -2.98 16.80 -5.38
CA ALA A 191 -3.23 15.89 -4.27
C ALA A 191 -1.94 15.52 -3.54
N SER A 192 -1.99 15.47 -2.21
CA SER A 192 -0.93 14.91 -1.36
C SER A 192 -0.84 13.40 -1.53
N MET A 193 0.36 12.91 -1.75
CA MET A 193 0.64 11.46 -1.80
C MET A 193 0.78 10.82 -0.42
N GLY A 194 0.67 11.59 0.68
CA GLY A 194 0.96 11.05 2.02
C GLY A 194 2.45 10.74 2.24
N ILE A 195 3.32 11.40 1.49
CA ILE A 195 4.78 11.29 1.56
C ILE A 195 5.33 12.66 1.90
N TYR A 196 6.02 12.74 3.05
CA TYR A 196 6.50 13.99 3.59
C TYR A 196 7.97 13.91 3.97
N ILE A 197 8.76 14.95 3.69
CA ILE A 197 10.08 15.15 4.30
C ILE A 197 10.01 16.35 5.21
N PHE A 198 10.48 16.17 6.44
CA PHE A 198 10.56 17.23 7.45
C PHE A 198 11.99 17.41 7.95
N THR A 199 12.36 18.64 8.23
CA THR A 199 13.48 18.93 9.11
C THR A 199 13.14 18.41 10.51
N TRP A 200 13.88 17.40 11.02
CA TRP A 200 13.49 16.64 12.22
C TRP A 200 13.26 17.52 13.44
N LYS A 201 14.15 18.46 13.69
CA LYS A 201 14.03 19.38 14.84
C LYS A 201 12.71 20.17 14.82
N LYS A 202 12.25 20.57 13.64
CA LYS A 202 10.97 21.27 13.47
C LYS A 202 9.79 20.32 13.72
N LEU A 203 9.74 19.19 13.00
CA LEU A 203 8.66 18.22 13.18
C LEU A 203 8.52 17.79 14.64
N LYS A 204 9.63 17.49 15.33
CA LYS A 204 9.62 17.08 16.74
C LYS A 204 8.94 18.11 17.64
N ALA A 205 9.19 19.40 17.42
CA ALA A 205 8.57 20.46 18.22
C ALA A 205 7.04 20.49 18.01
N TYR A 206 6.57 20.37 16.76
CA TYR A 206 5.14 20.33 16.44
C TYR A 206 4.47 19.06 16.97
N LEU A 207 5.12 17.90 16.90
CA LEU A 207 4.60 16.64 17.48
C LEU A 207 4.37 16.76 18.98
N ILE A 208 5.33 17.36 19.72
CA ILE A 208 5.23 17.57 21.16
C ILE A 208 4.10 18.58 21.48
N ALA A 209 4.01 19.67 20.74
CA ALA A 209 2.94 20.66 20.92
C ALA A 209 1.56 20.05 20.65
N ASN A 210 1.42 19.32 19.55
CA ASN A 210 0.18 18.64 19.17
C ASN A 210 -0.25 17.58 20.19
N GLU A 211 0.70 16.86 20.81
CA GLU A 211 0.38 15.87 21.85
C GLU A 211 -0.19 16.54 23.11
N ASN A 212 0.29 17.70 23.48
CA ASN A 212 -0.17 18.45 24.64
C ASN A 212 -1.55 19.11 24.43
N ASP A 213 -1.99 19.27 23.19
CA ASP A 213 -3.33 19.76 22.86
C ASP A 213 -4.34 18.59 22.90
N LYS A 214 -5.27 18.62 23.86
CA LYS A 214 -6.28 17.59 24.06
C LYS A 214 -7.38 17.57 22.99
N GLU A 215 -7.57 18.69 22.30
CA GLU A 215 -8.60 18.82 21.26
C GLU A 215 -8.06 18.43 19.87
N ALA A 216 -6.74 18.30 19.72
CA ALA A 216 -6.12 17.93 18.45
C ALA A 216 -6.44 16.50 18.04
N SER A 217 -6.72 16.28 16.75
CA SER A 217 -7.00 14.95 16.19
C SER A 217 -5.75 14.09 15.99
N LYS A 218 -4.56 14.59 16.34
CA LYS A 218 -3.26 13.90 16.27
C LYS A 218 -2.89 13.41 14.86
N ASP A 219 -3.24 14.19 13.85
CA ASP A 219 -3.11 13.83 12.43
C ASP A 219 -2.24 14.84 11.67
N PHE A 220 -1.47 14.36 10.66
CA PHE A 220 -0.62 15.24 9.86
C PHE A 220 -1.43 16.24 9.06
N GLY A 221 -2.45 15.80 8.34
CA GLY A 221 -3.27 16.64 7.47
C GLY A 221 -4.14 17.62 8.23
N LYS A 222 -4.67 17.20 9.39
CA LYS A 222 -5.60 18.04 10.17
C LYS A 222 -4.91 18.98 11.17
N ASN A 223 -3.70 18.66 11.60
CA ASN A 223 -3.00 19.42 12.63
C ASN A 223 -1.59 19.85 12.18
N ILE A 224 -0.66 18.93 12.02
CA ILE A 224 0.77 19.26 11.85
C ILE A 224 1.02 20.19 10.66
N ILE A 225 0.48 19.89 9.48
CA ILE A 225 0.67 20.69 8.27
C ILE A 225 0.00 22.08 8.40
N PRO A 226 -1.27 22.17 8.83
CA PRO A 226 -1.90 23.47 9.10
C PRO A 226 -1.15 24.31 10.14
N ASP A 227 -0.76 23.72 11.28
CA ASP A 227 -0.07 24.41 12.37
C ASP A 227 1.29 24.98 11.90
N MET A 228 2.06 24.18 11.15
CA MET A 228 3.34 24.63 10.57
C MET A 228 3.13 25.78 9.59
N ARG A 229 2.10 25.71 8.74
CA ARG A 229 1.77 26.78 7.79
C ARG A 229 1.37 28.06 8.51
N GLU A 230 0.49 27.99 9.51
CA GLU A 230 0.02 29.13 10.30
C GLU A 230 1.15 29.80 11.08
N ALA A 231 2.13 29.01 11.52
CA ALA A 231 3.34 29.52 12.17
C ALA A 231 4.33 30.19 11.19
N GLY A 232 4.07 30.14 9.88
CA GLY A 232 4.93 30.73 8.84
C GLY A 232 6.16 29.88 8.51
N GLU A 233 6.15 28.59 8.83
CA GLU A 233 7.21 27.68 8.39
C GLU A 233 7.18 27.49 6.87
N LYS A 234 8.34 27.18 6.29
CA LYS A 234 8.46 27.04 4.84
C LYS A 234 8.03 25.64 4.38
N LEU A 235 6.83 25.54 3.83
CA LEU A 235 6.26 24.32 3.26
C LEU A 235 6.31 24.38 1.73
N VAL A 236 6.83 23.34 1.08
CA VAL A 236 6.94 23.28 -0.38
C VAL A 236 6.34 21.98 -0.93
N ALA A 237 5.76 22.07 -2.12
CA ALA A 237 5.26 20.92 -2.85
C ALA A 237 6.35 20.35 -3.76
N TYR A 238 6.57 19.03 -3.69
CA TYR A 238 7.41 18.29 -4.63
C TYR A 238 6.52 17.59 -5.64
N ARG A 239 6.51 18.06 -6.88
CA ARG A 239 5.71 17.45 -7.95
C ARG A 239 6.30 16.13 -8.36
N PHE A 240 5.59 15.06 -8.07
CA PHE A 240 5.95 13.71 -8.48
C PHE A 240 5.47 13.44 -9.90
N ASP A 241 6.38 12.95 -10.73
CA ASP A 241 6.08 12.47 -12.08
C ASP A 241 6.29 10.95 -12.13
N GLY A 242 5.20 10.21 -12.20
CA GLY A 242 5.23 8.76 -12.23
C GLY A 242 3.90 8.12 -11.82
N TYR A 243 3.85 6.80 -11.88
CA TYR A 243 2.69 6.05 -11.42
C TYR A 243 2.55 6.09 -9.91
N TRP A 244 1.38 6.44 -9.44
CA TRP A 244 0.98 6.35 -8.05
C TRP A 244 -0.49 5.95 -7.94
N LYS A 245 -0.80 4.98 -7.07
CA LYS A 245 -2.17 4.53 -6.81
C LYS A 245 -2.37 4.25 -5.33
N ASP A 246 -3.39 4.89 -4.72
CA ASP A 246 -3.94 4.48 -3.43
C ASP A 246 -4.83 3.26 -3.65
N VAL A 247 -4.38 2.10 -3.19
CA VAL A 247 -5.11 0.83 -3.28
C VAL A 247 -6.01 0.60 -2.05
N GLY A 248 -6.71 1.63 -1.63
CA GLY A 248 -7.54 1.64 -0.43
C GLY A 248 -8.95 1.12 -0.58
N THR A 249 -9.40 0.81 -1.79
CA THR A 249 -10.72 0.22 -2.10
C THR A 249 -10.56 -1.02 -2.97
N ILE A 250 -11.60 -1.87 -3.04
CA ILE A 250 -11.59 -3.06 -3.89
C ILE A 250 -11.32 -2.69 -5.35
N ASP A 251 -12.04 -1.69 -5.86
CA ASP A 251 -11.89 -1.27 -7.25
C ASP A 251 -10.48 -0.75 -7.53
N SER A 252 -9.93 0.12 -6.66
CA SER A 252 -8.57 0.64 -6.85
C SER A 252 -7.48 -0.43 -6.70
N LEU A 253 -7.68 -1.44 -5.84
CA LEU A 253 -6.79 -2.59 -5.72
C LEU A 253 -6.83 -3.45 -6.98
N TRP A 254 -8.04 -3.74 -7.49
CA TRP A 254 -8.22 -4.51 -8.71
C TRP A 254 -7.63 -3.77 -9.91
N GLU A 255 -7.99 -2.50 -10.14
CA GLU A 255 -7.47 -1.67 -11.22
C GLU A 255 -5.94 -1.59 -11.20
N ALA A 256 -5.34 -1.33 -10.03
CA ALA A 256 -3.88 -1.24 -9.91
C ALA A 256 -3.16 -2.54 -10.26
N ASN A 257 -3.78 -3.71 -9.99
CA ASN A 257 -3.26 -5.00 -10.44
C ASN A 257 -3.42 -5.16 -11.96
N MET A 258 -4.58 -4.81 -12.52
CA MET A 258 -4.83 -4.87 -13.97
C MET A 258 -3.95 -3.90 -14.74
N ASP A 259 -3.62 -2.73 -14.18
CA ASP A 259 -2.66 -1.79 -14.74
C ASP A 259 -1.29 -2.45 -15.04
N LEU A 260 -0.86 -3.43 -14.23
CA LEU A 260 0.42 -4.13 -14.41
C LEU A 260 0.44 -5.08 -15.62
N ILE A 261 -0.71 -5.50 -16.10
CA ILE A 261 -0.86 -6.40 -17.27
C ILE A 261 -1.03 -5.58 -18.56
N ASN A 262 -1.44 -4.33 -18.44
CA ASN A 262 -1.68 -3.46 -19.59
C ASN A 262 -0.36 -3.19 -20.34
N PRO A 263 -0.30 -3.33 -21.69
CA PRO A 263 0.93 -3.12 -22.46
C PRO A 263 1.50 -1.70 -22.39
N ASN A 264 0.72 -0.71 -21.96
CA ASN A 264 1.16 0.68 -21.78
C ASN A 264 1.41 1.01 -20.29
N ILE A 265 1.99 0.09 -19.55
CA ILE A 265 2.15 0.16 -18.09
C ILE A 265 2.96 1.40 -17.68
N PRO A 266 2.44 2.21 -16.77
CA PRO A 266 3.16 3.37 -16.26
C PRO A 266 4.18 3.01 -15.16
N ILE A 267 4.22 1.77 -14.67
CA ILE A 267 5.16 1.29 -13.66
C ILE A 267 5.91 0.04 -14.13
N ASP A 268 7.19 0.17 -14.47
CA ASP A 268 8.01 -0.95 -14.92
C ASP A 268 8.57 -1.76 -13.73
N LEU A 269 8.02 -2.94 -13.50
CA LEU A 269 8.50 -3.88 -12.48
C LEU A 269 9.77 -4.66 -12.91
N TYR A 270 10.11 -4.62 -14.19
CA TYR A 270 11.30 -5.28 -14.75
C TYR A 270 12.54 -4.36 -14.78
N ASP A 271 12.41 -3.09 -14.36
CA ASP A 271 13.56 -2.18 -14.25
C ASP A 271 14.55 -2.67 -13.20
N THR A 272 15.67 -3.19 -13.66
CA THR A 272 16.73 -3.73 -12.82
C THR A 272 17.50 -2.68 -12.03
N ARG A 273 17.37 -1.39 -12.40
CA ARG A 273 18.04 -0.26 -11.72
C ARG A 273 17.21 0.24 -10.52
N TRP A 274 15.90 -0.04 -10.51
CA TRP A 274 14.97 0.31 -9.43
C TRP A 274 14.07 -0.88 -9.15
N LYS A 275 14.63 -1.92 -8.53
CA LYS A 275 13.91 -3.15 -8.21
C LYS A 275 12.93 -2.94 -7.07
N ILE A 276 11.77 -3.56 -7.16
CA ILE A 276 10.92 -3.81 -6.00
C ILE A 276 11.31 -5.16 -5.41
N TYR A 277 11.83 -5.13 -4.20
CA TYR A 277 12.21 -6.33 -3.45
C TYR A 277 10.99 -6.88 -2.71
N SER A 278 10.95 -8.18 -2.50
CA SER A 278 9.91 -8.83 -1.72
C SER A 278 10.46 -10.06 -1.01
N ARG A 279 9.75 -10.54 0.00
CA ARG A 279 10.04 -11.83 0.60
C ARG A 279 9.62 -12.94 -0.38
N ASN A 280 10.59 -13.68 -0.89
CA ASN A 280 10.32 -14.77 -1.83
C ASN A 280 9.98 -16.06 -1.05
N PRO A 281 8.76 -16.64 -1.25
CA PRO A 281 8.41 -17.93 -0.69
C PRO A 281 9.14 -19.00 -1.41
N VAL A 282 10.21 -19.42 -1.37
CA VAL A 282 10.95 -20.45 -2.13
C VAL A 282 10.00 -21.56 -2.63
N MET A 283 9.55 -21.43 -3.85
CA MET A 283 8.60 -22.34 -4.51
C MET A 283 9.23 -22.98 -5.75
N PRO A 284 8.74 -24.15 -6.22
CA PRO A 284 9.17 -24.70 -7.49
C PRO A 284 8.72 -23.78 -8.66
N PRO A 285 9.30 -23.93 -9.85
CA PRO A 285 8.80 -23.24 -11.04
C PRO A 285 7.31 -23.54 -11.28
N GLN A 286 6.61 -22.59 -11.91
CA GLN A 286 5.23 -22.80 -12.34
C GLN A 286 5.14 -23.96 -13.36
N SER A 287 4.06 -24.73 -13.29
CA SER A 287 3.73 -25.79 -14.23
C SER A 287 2.52 -25.38 -15.07
N ILE A 288 2.68 -25.37 -16.39
CA ILE A 288 1.60 -25.09 -17.34
C ILE A 288 1.23 -26.41 -18.03
N GLY A 289 0.01 -26.88 -17.81
CA GLY A 289 -0.48 -28.15 -18.33
C GLY A 289 -0.66 -28.14 -19.85
N LYS A 290 -0.76 -29.34 -20.43
CA LYS A 290 -0.82 -29.50 -21.88
C LYS A 290 -2.00 -28.80 -22.54
N ASN A 291 -3.14 -28.71 -21.85
CA ASN A 291 -4.36 -28.13 -22.38
C ASN A 291 -4.62 -26.71 -21.81
N ALA A 292 -3.73 -26.21 -20.96
CA ALA A 292 -3.84 -24.90 -20.38
C ALA A 292 -3.72 -23.78 -21.43
N GLN A 293 -4.49 -22.71 -21.24
CA GLN A 293 -4.40 -21.50 -22.05
C GLN A 293 -4.09 -20.31 -21.14
N VAL A 294 -2.93 -19.68 -21.32
CA VAL A 294 -2.53 -18.52 -20.54
C VAL A 294 -2.26 -17.35 -21.48
N GLN A 295 -3.01 -16.28 -21.34
CA GLN A 295 -2.92 -15.10 -22.19
C GLN A 295 -2.89 -13.82 -21.37
N ASN A 296 -2.01 -12.87 -21.70
CA ASN A 296 -1.92 -11.54 -21.08
C ASN A 296 -2.02 -11.56 -19.56
N SER A 297 -1.31 -12.47 -18.89
CA SER A 297 -1.45 -12.71 -17.46
C SER A 297 -0.08 -12.77 -16.78
N MET A 298 -0.01 -12.41 -15.50
CA MET A 298 1.18 -12.64 -14.68
C MET A 298 0.99 -13.92 -13.85
N VAL A 299 1.94 -14.84 -13.96
CA VAL A 299 1.94 -16.12 -13.22
C VAL A 299 3.28 -16.29 -12.53
N THR A 300 3.27 -16.54 -11.23
CA THR A 300 4.47 -16.66 -10.39
C THR A 300 4.85 -18.11 -10.07
N GLU A 301 5.87 -18.29 -9.22
CA GLU A 301 6.40 -19.60 -8.83
C GLU A 301 5.33 -20.45 -8.12
N GLY A 302 5.48 -21.77 -8.19
CA GLY A 302 4.64 -22.74 -7.50
C GLY A 302 3.25 -22.94 -8.08
N CYS A 303 2.87 -22.19 -9.12
CA CYS A 303 1.56 -22.34 -9.74
C CYS A 303 1.44 -23.62 -10.55
N VAL A 304 0.24 -24.24 -10.51
CA VAL A 304 -0.15 -25.38 -11.37
C VAL A 304 -1.37 -24.94 -12.17
N ILE A 305 -1.21 -24.75 -13.48
CA ILE A 305 -2.26 -24.25 -14.37
C ILE A 305 -2.62 -25.31 -15.40
N ASP A 306 -3.81 -25.88 -15.28
CA ASP A 306 -4.38 -26.85 -16.24
C ASP A 306 -5.63 -26.28 -16.95
N GLY A 307 -6.14 -25.13 -16.49
CA GLY A 307 -7.29 -24.42 -17.04
C GLY A 307 -6.92 -23.23 -17.94
N SER A 308 -7.87 -22.31 -18.13
CA SER A 308 -7.71 -21.09 -18.92
C SER A 308 -7.53 -19.88 -17.99
N VAL A 309 -6.54 -19.04 -18.29
CA VAL A 309 -6.23 -17.80 -17.54
C VAL A 309 -6.02 -16.68 -18.56
N GLU A 310 -6.85 -15.66 -18.48
CA GLU A 310 -6.80 -14.52 -19.37
C GLU A 310 -6.85 -13.22 -18.57
N PHE A 311 -5.97 -12.26 -18.88
CA PHE A 311 -5.87 -10.93 -18.28
C PHE A 311 -5.98 -10.95 -16.75
N SER A 312 -5.19 -11.82 -16.10
CA SER A 312 -5.34 -12.12 -14.67
C SER A 312 -3.99 -12.16 -13.93
N MET A 313 -4.05 -11.89 -12.62
CA MET A 313 -2.93 -11.97 -11.70
C MET A 313 -2.97 -13.28 -10.91
N ILE A 314 -1.97 -14.13 -11.08
CA ILE A 314 -1.88 -15.45 -10.45
C ILE A 314 -0.68 -15.46 -9.51
N SER A 315 -0.96 -15.37 -8.22
CA SER A 315 0.06 -15.35 -7.17
C SER A 315 0.66 -16.72 -6.89
N ASP A 316 1.69 -16.75 -6.07
CA ASP A 316 2.45 -17.96 -5.77
C ASP A 316 1.59 -19.12 -5.23
N GLY A 317 1.90 -20.34 -5.68
CA GLY A 317 1.27 -21.56 -5.24
C GLY A 317 -0.20 -21.74 -5.66
N VAL A 318 -0.72 -20.91 -6.56
CA VAL A 318 -2.11 -21.03 -7.06
C VAL A 318 -2.27 -22.28 -7.92
N THR A 319 -3.40 -22.98 -7.75
CA THR A 319 -3.80 -24.10 -8.60
C THR A 319 -5.06 -23.75 -9.38
N VAL A 320 -5.03 -23.91 -10.70
CA VAL A 320 -6.17 -23.79 -11.61
C VAL A 320 -6.37 -25.12 -12.32
N GLU A 321 -7.41 -25.87 -11.94
CA GLU A 321 -7.68 -27.22 -12.44
C GLU A 321 -8.25 -27.22 -13.86
N GLU A 322 -8.29 -28.40 -14.48
CA GLU A 322 -8.76 -28.62 -15.85
C GLU A 322 -10.18 -28.06 -16.07
N GLY A 323 -10.38 -27.29 -17.13
CA GLY A 323 -11.67 -26.70 -17.48
C GLY A 323 -12.10 -25.51 -16.63
N ALA A 324 -11.29 -25.10 -15.64
CA ALA A 324 -11.52 -23.83 -14.94
C ALA A 324 -11.17 -22.65 -15.83
N GLU A 325 -11.93 -21.57 -15.71
CA GLU A 325 -11.78 -20.33 -16.51
C GLU A 325 -11.57 -19.15 -15.58
N ILE A 326 -10.46 -18.42 -15.74
CA ILE A 326 -10.11 -17.23 -14.97
C ILE A 326 -10.00 -16.04 -15.93
N LEU A 327 -10.75 -14.98 -15.69
CA LEU A 327 -10.78 -13.78 -16.54
C LEU A 327 -10.79 -12.50 -15.68
N ASP A 328 -9.95 -11.52 -16.04
CA ASP A 328 -9.90 -10.20 -15.39
C ASP A 328 -9.90 -10.28 -13.86
N SER A 329 -9.16 -11.25 -13.31
CA SER A 329 -9.25 -11.62 -11.90
C SER A 329 -7.89 -11.68 -11.20
N ILE A 330 -7.92 -11.61 -9.88
CA ILE A 330 -6.75 -11.73 -9.01
C ILE A 330 -6.91 -12.97 -8.15
N LEU A 331 -6.04 -13.95 -8.30
CA LEU A 331 -5.92 -15.10 -7.42
C LEU A 331 -4.72 -14.87 -6.48
N MET A 332 -5.00 -14.70 -5.19
CA MET A 332 -3.99 -14.46 -4.16
C MET A 332 -3.25 -15.76 -3.78
N PRO A 333 -2.12 -15.67 -3.05
CA PRO A 333 -1.28 -16.84 -2.74
C PRO A 333 -2.03 -18.05 -2.25
N GLY A 334 -1.71 -19.23 -2.82
CA GLY A 334 -2.28 -20.52 -2.41
C GLY A 334 -3.76 -20.73 -2.76
N ALA A 335 -4.40 -19.85 -3.53
CA ALA A 335 -5.78 -20.06 -3.97
C ALA A 335 -5.90 -21.28 -4.90
N VAL A 336 -7.01 -22.00 -4.78
CA VAL A 336 -7.31 -23.20 -5.59
C VAL A 336 -8.64 -22.99 -6.31
N VAL A 337 -8.63 -23.08 -7.63
CA VAL A 337 -9.84 -23.04 -8.45
C VAL A 337 -10.03 -24.43 -9.07
N LYS A 338 -11.08 -25.13 -8.61
CA LYS A 338 -11.34 -26.51 -9.00
C LYS A 338 -11.96 -26.61 -10.38
N LYS A 339 -12.05 -27.85 -10.85
CA LYS A 339 -12.51 -28.23 -12.19
C LYS A 339 -13.81 -27.53 -12.60
N GLY A 340 -13.80 -26.91 -13.79
CA GLY A 340 -14.99 -26.31 -14.41
C GLY A 340 -15.49 -25.03 -13.73
N ALA A 341 -14.84 -24.55 -12.67
CA ALA A 341 -15.23 -23.29 -12.03
C ALA A 341 -14.87 -22.08 -12.88
N LYS A 342 -15.65 -21.00 -12.75
CA LYS A 342 -15.45 -19.73 -13.45
C LYS A 342 -15.23 -18.62 -12.47
N VAL A 343 -14.16 -17.83 -12.68
CA VAL A 343 -13.82 -16.66 -11.88
C VAL A 343 -13.65 -15.48 -12.83
N GLU A 344 -14.58 -14.55 -12.79
CA GLU A 344 -14.63 -13.42 -13.71
C GLU A 344 -14.75 -12.11 -12.93
N TYR A 345 -13.85 -11.14 -13.18
CA TYR A 345 -13.83 -9.83 -12.49
C TYR A 345 -13.93 -10.01 -10.96
N ALA A 346 -13.01 -10.77 -10.40
CA ALA A 346 -13.04 -11.12 -8.99
C ALA A 346 -11.66 -11.09 -8.33
N ILE A 347 -11.65 -10.96 -7.02
CA ILE A 347 -10.48 -11.14 -6.16
C ILE A 347 -10.75 -12.35 -5.26
N VAL A 348 -9.94 -13.38 -5.41
CA VAL A 348 -9.95 -14.57 -4.55
C VAL A 348 -8.81 -14.50 -3.56
N GLY A 349 -9.13 -14.48 -2.27
CA GLY A 349 -8.19 -14.31 -1.17
C GLY A 349 -7.20 -15.46 -0.98
N GLU A 350 -6.22 -15.23 -0.09
CA GLU A 350 -5.15 -16.20 0.21
C GLU A 350 -5.72 -17.54 0.71
N ASN A 351 -5.18 -18.67 0.22
CA ASN A 351 -5.55 -20.05 0.61
C ASN A 351 -7.05 -20.36 0.47
N THR A 352 -7.75 -19.70 -0.42
CA THR A 352 -9.20 -19.88 -0.65
C THR A 352 -9.44 -20.90 -1.74
N VAL A 353 -10.41 -21.78 -1.51
CA VAL A 353 -10.79 -22.85 -2.44
C VAL A 353 -12.11 -22.52 -3.10
N ILE A 354 -12.12 -22.44 -4.43
CA ILE A 354 -13.32 -22.32 -5.25
C ILE A 354 -13.70 -23.72 -5.73
N GLY A 355 -14.90 -24.19 -5.35
CA GLY A 355 -15.42 -25.54 -5.62
C GLY A 355 -15.67 -25.83 -7.11
N GLU A 356 -15.89 -27.10 -7.43
CA GLU A 356 -16.15 -27.53 -8.81
C GLU A 356 -17.39 -26.86 -9.40
N ASN A 357 -17.27 -26.36 -10.64
CA ASN A 357 -18.36 -25.66 -11.37
C ASN A 357 -18.94 -24.44 -10.65
N ALA A 358 -18.30 -23.90 -9.62
CA ALA A 358 -18.72 -22.67 -8.99
C ALA A 358 -18.51 -21.47 -9.93
N GLN A 359 -19.31 -20.41 -9.75
CA GLN A 359 -19.24 -19.20 -10.57
C GLN A 359 -19.04 -17.99 -9.66
N ILE A 360 -17.96 -17.26 -9.85
CA ILE A 360 -17.57 -16.10 -9.04
C ILE A 360 -17.51 -14.87 -9.92
N GLY A 361 -18.34 -13.86 -9.60
CA GLY A 361 -18.43 -12.63 -10.39
C GLY A 361 -19.10 -12.84 -11.74
N ALA A 362 -19.01 -11.85 -12.61
CA ALA A 362 -19.48 -11.90 -14.00
C ALA A 362 -18.92 -10.74 -14.82
N ARG A 363 -18.88 -10.91 -16.13
CA ARG A 363 -18.48 -9.86 -17.09
C ARG A 363 -19.48 -8.70 -17.10
N PRO A 364 -19.02 -7.44 -17.19
CA PRO A 364 -19.89 -6.28 -17.19
C PRO A 364 -20.93 -6.27 -18.33
N GLU A 365 -20.62 -6.93 -19.46
CA GLU A 365 -21.52 -7.02 -20.61
C GLU A 365 -22.72 -7.95 -20.36
N THR A 366 -22.59 -8.87 -19.41
CA THR A 366 -23.64 -9.85 -19.09
C THR A 366 -24.67 -9.31 -18.08
N ILE A 367 -24.43 -8.13 -17.50
CA ILE A 367 -25.25 -7.52 -16.45
C ILE A 367 -26.03 -6.34 -17.03
N GLU A 368 -27.38 -6.40 -16.97
CA GLU A 368 -28.26 -5.35 -17.49
C GLU A 368 -28.17 -4.06 -16.68
N ASP A 369 -28.23 -4.18 -15.34
CA ASP A 369 -28.08 -3.05 -14.42
C ASP A 369 -26.60 -2.83 -14.08
N LYS A 370 -26.00 -1.83 -14.70
CA LYS A 370 -24.58 -1.49 -14.52
C LYS A 370 -24.24 -1.05 -13.09
N ASP A 371 -25.19 -0.52 -12.33
CA ASP A 371 -24.96 -0.10 -10.95
C ASP A 371 -24.86 -1.31 -10.00
N SER A 372 -25.41 -2.45 -10.39
CA SER A 372 -25.29 -3.73 -9.67
C SER A 372 -23.99 -4.48 -9.96
N TRP A 373 -23.23 -4.06 -10.99
CA TRP A 373 -21.94 -4.68 -11.33
C TRP A 373 -20.80 -4.09 -10.51
N GLY A 374 -19.80 -4.90 -10.24
CA GLY A 374 -18.54 -4.56 -9.57
C GLY A 374 -17.71 -5.80 -9.33
N VAL A 375 -16.47 -5.62 -8.91
CA VAL A 375 -15.54 -6.72 -8.60
C VAL A 375 -16.06 -7.55 -7.43
N ALA A 376 -16.21 -8.86 -7.63
CA ALA A 376 -16.58 -9.80 -6.57
C ALA A 376 -15.34 -10.10 -5.69
N VAL A 377 -15.56 -10.32 -4.39
CA VAL A 377 -14.47 -10.63 -3.46
C VAL A 377 -14.81 -11.87 -2.65
N VAL A 378 -13.92 -12.84 -2.65
CA VAL A 378 -13.94 -13.98 -1.71
C VAL A 378 -12.77 -13.79 -0.75
N GLY A 379 -13.04 -13.75 0.55
CA GLY A 379 -12.03 -13.50 1.58
C GLY A 379 -10.96 -14.60 1.70
N ASN A 380 -10.03 -14.42 2.63
CA ASN A 380 -8.91 -15.34 2.84
C ASN A 380 -9.34 -16.61 3.61
N ASN A 381 -8.70 -17.75 3.30
CA ASN A 381 -8.88 -19.05 3.99
C ASN A 381 -10.34 -19.55 3.96
N LEU A 382 -11.06 -19.30 2.87
CA LEU A 382 -12.45 -19.70 2.70
C LEU A 382 -12.59 -20.88 1.73
N THR A 383 -13.75 -21.54 1.81
CA THR A 383 -14.19 -22.54 0.84
C THR A 383 -15.54 -22.14 0.28
N VAL A 384 -15.61 -21.99 -1.03
CA VAL A 384 -16.85 -21.86 -1.80
C VAL A 384 -17.20 -23.26 -2.28
N SER A 385 -18.40 -23.75 -1.94
CA SER A 385 -18.84 -25.12 -2.29
C SER A 385 -19.04 -25.30 -3.78
N ASP A 386 -19.04 -26.57 -4.21
CA ASP A 386 -19.25 -26.95 -5.60
C ASP A 386 -20.60 -26.41 -6.12
N GLY A 387 -20.60 -25.84 -7.32
CA GLY A 387 -21.76 -25.28 -7.98
C GLY A 387 -22.31 -23.98 -7.39
N SER A 388 -21.68 -23.40 -6.37
CA SER A 388 -22.09 -22.12 -5.78
C SER A 388 -21.97 -20.96 -6.77
N VAL A 389 -22.82 -19.94 -6.59
CA VAL A 389 -22.81 -18.73 -7.41
C VAL A 389 -22.60 -17.51 -6.51
N VAL A 390 -21.53 -16.77 -6.75
CA VAL A 390 -21.21 -15.48 -6.12
C VAL A 390 -21.48 -14.39 -7.14
N ALA A 391 -22.46 -13.55 -6.85
CA ALA A 391 -22.83 -12.45 -7.75
C ALA A 391 -21.72 -11.40 -7.90
N PRO A 392 -21.68 -10.61 -9.00
CA PRO A 392 -20.84 -9.43 -9.11
C PRO A 392 -21.01 -8.50 -7.89
N LYS A 393 -19.93 -7.80 -7.51
CA LYS A 393 -19.90 -6.87 -6.36
C LYS A 393 -20.15 -7.51 -4.98
N ALA A 394 -20.42 -8.81 -4.92
CA ALA A 394 -20.61 -9.50 -3.65
C ALA A 394 -19.27 -9.65 -2.90
N ILE A 395 -19.33 -9.62 -1.57
CA ILE A 395 -18.16 -9.80 -0.69
C ILE A 395 -18.47 -10.95 0.25
N ILE A 396 -17.67 -12.01 0.16
CA ILE A 396 -17.83 -13.25 0.93
C ILE A 396 -16.83 -13.24 2.10
N TYR A 397 -17.34 -13.40 3.30
CA TYR A 397 -16.59 -13.35 4.56
C TYR A 397 -16.47 -14.71 5.26
N GLU A 398 -17.22 -15.70 4.84
CA GLU A 398 -17.31 -17.04 5.43
C GLU A 398 -17.53 -18.10 4.35
N ASN A 399 -17.37 -19.37 4.71
CA ASN A 399 -17.60 -20.48 3.79
C ASN A 399 -19.07 -20.52 3.31
N ILE A 400 -19.27 -20.81 2.04
CA ILE A 400 -20.60 -20.90 1.42
C ILE A 400 -20.74 -22.18 0.58
#